data_bf8a7855bda6e4d7185fd21c2f0e8c25
#
_entry.id   bf8a7855bda6e4d7185fd21c2f0e8c25
#
_cell.length_a   1.000
_cell.length_b   1.000
_cell.length_c   1.000
_cell.angle_alpha   90.00
_cell.angle_beta   90.00
_cell.angle_gamma   90.00
#
_symmetry.space_group_name_H-M   'P 1'
#
loop_
_entity.id
_entity.type
_entity.pdbx_description
1 polymer ?
#
loop_
_entity_poly.entity_id
_entity_poly.type
_entity_poly.pdbx_seq_one_letter_code
_entity_poly.pdbx_strand_id
1 'polypeptide(L)'
;MSILNESLAPSLAQPFSKQKRQNETSQSVPQDGTSYLSGDTNQPLHFKTIPQMLRETISRHGPRDAAVFPDQNRRLTYYDFDREIDALATGLLALGLDKGDRVGIWSPNRYEWILTQFAAC
;
A
#
# COMPACT_ATOMS: atom_id res chain seq x y z
N MET A 1 8.24 61.67 -13.45
CA MET A 1 8.79 60.92 -12.29
C MET A 1 8.42 59.50 -12.48
N SER A 2 9.37 58.73 -12.97
CA SER A 2 9.22 57.32 -13.38
C SER A 2 9.14 56.40 -12.16
N ILE A 3 8.23 55.45 -12.18
CA ILE A 3 8.33 54.28 -11.34
C ILE A 3 8.09 53.03 -12.18
N LEU A 4 9.10 52.18 -12.13
CA LEU A 4 9.32 50.98 -12.88
C LEU A 4 8.33 49.90 -12.55
N ASN A 5 7.86 49.27 -13.60
CA ASN A 5 7.10 48.04 -13.64
C ASN A 5 8.08 46.85 -13.47
N GLU A 6 8.04 46.15 -12.35
CA GLU A 6 8.75 44.87 -12.20
C GLU A 6 7.82 43.69 -12.51
N SER A 7 8.14 43.13 -13.63
CA SER A 7 7.60 41.90 -14.19
C SER A 7 7.81 40.71 -13.26
N LEU A 8 6.73 40.14 -12.73
CA LEU A 8 6.71 38.83 -12.13
C LEU A 8 6.66 37.75 -13.22
N ALA A 9 7.82 37.22 -13.55
CA ALA A 9 7.91 36.03 -14.39
C ALA A 9 7.44 34.78 -13.62
N PRO A 10 6.61 33.92 -14.23
CA PRO A 10 6.24 32.67 -13.60
C PRO A 10 7.45 31.72 -13.57
N SER A 11 7.75 31.22 -12.37
CA SER A 11 8.73 30.17 -12.14
C SER A 11 8.34 28.91 -12.92
N LEU A 12 9.12 28.60 -13.94
CA LEU A 12 9.02 27.39 -14.72
C LEU A 12 9.28 26.18 -13.81
N ALA A 13 8.25 25.38 -13.62
CA ALA A 13 8.37 24.07 -12.95
C ALA A 13 9.47 23.24 -13.61
N GLN A 14 10.46 22.88 -12.84
CA GLN A 14 11.54 21.98 -13.27
C GLN A 14 10.94 20.64 -13.71
N PRO A 15 11.33 20.09 -14.86
CA PRO A 15 10.87 18.77 -15.27
C PRO A 15 11.38 17.72 -14.29
N PHE A 16 10.49 16.83 -13.87
CA PHE A 16 10.80 15.65 -13.09
C PHE A 16 12.00 14.93 -13.73
N SER A 17 13.18 15.07 -13.15
CA SER A 17 14.35 14.33 -13.57
C SER A 17 14.04 12.84 -13.32
N LYS A 18 13.97 12.07 -14.40
CA LYS A 18 13.96 10.60 -14.36
C LYS A 18 15.24 10.17 -13.69
N GLN A 19 15.18 9.97 -12.38
CA GLN A 19 16.25 9.35 -11.63
C GLN A 19 16.34 7.92 -12.13
N LYS A 20 17.28 7.69 -13.03
CA LYS A 20 17.63 6.40 -13.57
C LYS A 20 17.94 5.50 -12.39
N ARG A 21 17.09 4.52 -12.12
CA ARG A 21 17.37 3.50 -11.10
C ARG A 21 18.60 2.74 -11.54
N GLN A 22 19.76 3.16 -11.04
CA GLN A 22 21.03 2.43 -11.15
C GLN A 22 21.03 1.35 -10.06
N ASN A 23 20.20 0.33 -10.23
CA ASN A 23 20.30 -0.94 -9.53
C ASN A 23 19.66 -2.03 -10.40
N GLU A 24 20.05 -2.07 -11.66
CA GLU A 24 19.94 -3.30 -12.44
C GLU A 24 21.10 -4.19 -12.02
N THR A 25 20.98 -4.83 -10.87
CA THR A 25 21.78 -5.99 -10.56
C THR A 25 21.45 -7.05 -11.59
N SER A 26 22.43 -7.46 -12.36
CA SER A 26 22.41 -8.46 -13.42
C SER A 26 22.10 -9.89 -12.91
N GLN A 27 21.21 -10.03 -11.94
CA GLN A 27 20.86 -11.28 -11.27
C GLN A 27 19.55 -11.90 -11.79
N SER A 28 18.92 -11.32 -12.79
CA SER A 28 17.66 -11.83 -13.33
C SER A 28 17.84 -12.88 -14.44
N VAL A 29 19.06 -13.24 -14.79
CA VAL A 29 19.34 -14.27 -15.81
C VAL A 29 19.94 -15.49 -15.12
N PRO A 30 19.36 -16.71 -15.34
CA PRO A 30 19.93 -17.95 -14.80
C PRO A 30 21.40 -18.09 -15.26
N GLN A 31 22.31 -18.24 -14.34
CA GLN A 31 23.73 -18.50 -14.64
C GLN A 31 23.93 -20.02 -14.71
N ASP A 32 24.85 -20.44 -15.55
CA ASP A 32 25.29 -21.84 -15.69
C ASP A 32 24.21 -22.86 -16.10
N GLY A 33 23.18 -22.42 -16.83
CA GLY A 33 22.12 -23.31 -17.32
C GLY A 33 21.19 -23.88 -16.26
N THR A 34 21.27 -23.37 -15.04
CA THR A 34 20.35 -23.76 -13.95
C THR A 34 19.11 -22.84 -13.94
N SER A 35 17.94 -23.42 -13.70
CA SER A 35 16.68 -22.66 -13.53
C SER A 35 16.52 -22.03 -12.15
N TYR A 36 17.64 -21.74 -11.47
CA TYR A 36 17.62 -21.16 -10.13
C TYR A 36 17.78 -19.64 -10.22
N LEU A 37 16.84 -18.91 -9.65
CA LEU A 37 16.87 -17.47 -9.45
C LEU A 37 16.75 -17.15 -7.98
N SER A 38 17.71 -16.43 -7.43
CA SER A 38 17.67 -15.95 -6.06
C SER A 38 17.37 -14.45 -6.05
N GLY A 39 16.46 -14.02 -5.19
CA GLY A 39 16.24 -12.62 -4.90
C GLY A 39 17.42 -12.00 -4.12
N ASP A 40 17.36 -10.69 -3.90
CA ASP A 40 18.36 -9.97 -3.10
C ASP A 40 18.32 -10.47 -1.65
N THR A 41 19.43 -11.01 -1.18
CA THR A 41 19.58 -11.53 0.18
C THR A 41 19.99 -10.46 1.22
N ASN A 42 20.27 -9.22 0.76
CA ASN A 42 20.65 -8.11 1.63
C ASN A 42 19.44 -7.47 2.33
N GLN A 43 18.24 -7.74 1.86
CA GLN A 43 17.02 -7.25 2.50
C GLN A 43 16.62 -8.22 3.64
N PRO A 44 16.52 -7.75 4.89
CA PRO A 44 16.08 -8.60 5.98
C PRO A 44 14.64 -9.03 5.78
N LEU A 45 14.36 -10.29 6.08
CA LEU A 45 12.99 -10.81 6.06
C LEU A 45 12.14 -10.12 7.13
N HIS A 46 10.89 -9.86 6.80
CA HIS A 46 9.91 -9.37 7.77
C HIS A 46 9.30 -10.55 8.54
N PHE A 47 9.47 -10.55 9.85
CA PHE A 47 8.89 -11.57 10.75
C PHE A 47 7.58 -11.10 11.41
N LYS A 48 6.99 -10.02 10.88
CA LYS A 48 5.75 -9.45 11.39
C LYS A 48 4.55 -10.06 10.71
N THR A 49 3.46 -10.18 11.46
CA THR A 49 2.17 -10.53 10.86
C THR A 49 1.61 -9.37 10.03
N ILE A 50 0.68 -9.67 9.12
CA ILE A 50 0.00 -8.66 8.30
C ILE A 50 -0.64 -7.56 9.18
N PRO A 51 -1.39 -7.88 10.24
CA PRO A 51 -1.92 -6.85 11.14
C PRO A 51 -0.84 -5.99 11.83
N GLN A 52 0.29 -6.57 12.22
CA GLN A 52 1.39 -5.80 12.81
C GLN A 52 1.99 -4.81 11.82
N MET A 53 2.20 -5.21 10.57
CA MET A 53 2.70 -4.32 9.52
C MET A 53 1.70 -3.20 9.22
N LEU A 54 0.41 -3.51 9.19
CA LEU A 54 -0.64 -2.52 8.98
C LEU A 54 -0.65 -1.48 10.10
N ARG A 55 -0.62 -1.89 11.38
CA ARG A 55 -0.57 -0.98 12.53
C ARG A 55 0.62 -0.03 12.50
N GLU A 56 1.79 -0.51 12.10
CA GLU A 56 2.96 0.36 11.92
C GLU A 56 2.77 1.36 10.78
N THR A 57 2.14 0.94 9.70
CA THR A 57 1.82 1.83 8.58
C THR A 57 0.82 2.90 8.99
N ILE A 58 -0.22 2.52 9.74
CA ILE A 58 -1.22 3.44 10.29
C ILE A 58 -0.56 4.45 11.22
N SER A 59 0.34 4.03 12.11
CA SER A 59 1.03 4.94 13.03
C SER A 59 1.86 6.01 12.31
N ARG A 60 2.39 5.70 11.12
CA ARG A 60 3.22 6.62 10.32
C ARG A 60 2.41 7.45 9.33
N HIS A 61 1.33 6.91 8.82
CA HIS A 61 0.62 7.45 7.65
C HIS A 61 -0.89 7.59 7.84
N GLY A 62 -1.39 7.49 9.07
CA GLY A 62 -2.82 7.46 9.42
C GLY A 62 -3.74 8.37 8.64
N PRO A 63 -3.44 9.68 8.47
CA PRO A 63 -4.31 10.61 7.73
C PRO A 63 -4.18 10.50 6.20
N ARG A 64 -3.25 9.69 5.66
CA ARG A 64 -3.11 9.52 4.21
C ARG A 64 -4.13 8.53 3.67
N ASP A 65 -4.41 8.62 2.36
CA ASP A 65 -5.23 7.65 1.67
C ASP A 65 -4.60 6.24 1.75
N ALA A 66 -5.36 5.29 2.26
CA ALA A 66 -5.03 3.88 2.24
C ALA A 66 -5.58 3.20 0.98
N ALA A 67 -6.81 3.55 0.59
CA ALA A 67 -7.47 2.97 -0.57
C ALA A 67 -8.47 3.96 -1.19
N VAL A 68 -8.56 3.94 -2.52
CA VAL A 68 -9.51 4.76 -3.29
C VAL A 68 -10.21 3.87 -4.30
N PHE A 69 -11.53 3.82 -4.24
CA PHE A 69 -12.41 3.06 -5.13
C PHE A 69 -13.40 4.03 -5.81
N PRO A 70 -13.04 4.58 -6.98
CA PRO A 70 -13.87 5.59 -7.67
C PRO A 70 -15.26 5.06 -8.00
N ASP A 71 -15.37 3.81 -8.46
CA ASP A 71 -16.63 3.19 -8.86
C ASP A 71 -17.62 3.00 -7.69
N GLN A 72 -17.10 2.99 -6.46
CA GLN A 72 -17.91 2.91 -5.24
C GLN A 72 -18.00 4.25 -4.50
N ASN A 73 -17.42 5.31 -5.07
CA ASN A 73 -17.30 6.61 -4.42
C ASN A 73 -16.75 6.50 -2.98
N ARG A 74 -15.75 5.65 -2.78
CA ARG A 74 -15.12 5.39 -1.49
C ARG A 74 -13.68 5.85 -1.52
N ARG A 75 -13.31 6.61 -0.50
CA ARG A 75 -11.95 7.02 -0.19
C ARG A 75 -11.73 6.79 1.30
N LEU A 76 -10.74 6.00 1.64
CA LEU A 76 -10.45 5.61 3.01
C LEU A 76 -9.04 6.09 3.35
N THR A 77 -8.90 6.81 4.47
CA THR A 77 -7.61 7.02 5.09
C THR A 77 -7.14 5.74 5.78
N TYR A 78 -5.87 5.64 6.17
CA TYR A 78 -5.41 4.50 6.98
C TYR A 78 -6.16 4.40 8.31
N TYR A 79 -6.54 5.53 8.94
CA TYR A 79 -7.38 5.53 10.15
C TYR A 79 -8.79 5.00 9.89
N ASP A 80 -9.42 5.37 8.77
CA ASP A 80 -10.74 4.87 8.42
C ASP A 80 -10.68 3.37 8.12
N PHE A 81 -9.64 2.95 7.39
CA PHE A 81 -9.43 1.57 7.03
C PHE A 81 -9.25 0.67 8.26
N ASP A 82 -8.44 1.11 9.23
CA ASP A 82 -8.24 0.41 10.51
C ASP A 82 -9.56 0.21 11.25
N ARG A 83 -10.31 1.30 11.42
CA ARG A 83 -11.62 1.26 12.11
C ARG A 83 -12.61 0.32 11.44
N GLU A 84 -12.67 0.30 10.10
CA GLU A 84 -13.56 -0.58 9.37
C GLU A 84 -13.10 -2.05 9.43
N ILE A 85 -11.79 -2.29 9.41
CA ILE A 85 -11.21 -3.64 9.64
C ILE A 85 -11.59 -4.17 11.01
N ASP A 86 -11.41 -3.39 12.07
CA ASP A 86 -11.73 -3.80 13.44
C ASP A 86 -13.23 -4.09 13.61
N ALA A 87 -14.09 -3.26 13.00
CA ALA A 87 -15.53 -3.47 13.03
C ALA A 87 -15.92 -4.79 12.33
N LEU A 88 -15.34 -5.05 11.14
CA LEU A 88 -15.60 -6.30 10.41
C LEU A 88 -15.05 -7.51 11.15
N ALA A 89 -13.82 -7.43 11.66
CA ALA A 89 -13.21 -8.51 12.45
C ALA A 89 -14.06 -8.87 13.67
N THR A 90 -14.56 -7.85 14.38
CA THR A 90 -15.49 -8.04 15.51
C THR A 90 -16.76 -8.75 15.05
N GLY A 91 -17.32 -8.38 13.90
CA GLY A 91 -18.49 -9.04 13.32
C GLY A 91 -18.22 -10.50 12.96
N LEU A 92 -17.05 -10.80 12.37
CA LEU A 92 -16.68 -12.18 12.04
C LEU A 92 -16.54 -13.05 13.29
N LEU A 93 -15.92 -12.52 14.35
CA LEU A 93 -15.84 -13.22 15.65
C LEU A 93 -17.22 -13.46 16.26
N ALA A 94 -18.14 -12.48 16.16
CA ALA A 94 -19.52 -12.63 16.64
C ALA A 94 -20.31 -13.70 15.87
N LEU A 95 -19.95 -13.97 14.62
CA LEU A 95 -20.51 -15.06 13.81
C LEU A 95 -19.94 -16.43 14.18
N GLY A 96 -18.96 -16.48 15.09
CA GLY A 96 -18.36 -17.72 15.57
C GLY A 96 -17.13 -18.18 14.78
N LEU A 97 -16.55 -17.30 13.96
CA LEU A 97 -15.25 -17.62 13.33
C LEU A 97 -14.16 -17.70 14.39
N ASP A 98 -13.32 -18.71 14.28
CA ASP A 98 -12.22 -18.95 15.21
C ASP A 98 -10.89 -19.09 14.45
N LYS A 99 -9.80 -19.09 15.19
CA LYS A 99 -8.45 -19.24 14.64
C LYS A 99 -8.29 -20.57 13.90
N GLY A 100 -7.96 -20.46 12.62
CA GLY A 100 -7.79 -21.60 11.72
C GLY A 100 -8.94 -21.79 10.75
N ASP A 101 -10.06 -21.09 10.93
CA ASP A 101 -11.14 -21.08 9.98
C ASP A 101 -10.75 -20.40 8.68
N ARG A 102 -11.43 -20.77 7.61
CA ARG A 102 -11.19 -20.23 6.28
C ARG A 102 -12.35 -19.36 5.83
N VAL A 103 -12.05 -18.13 5.47
CA VAL A 103 -13.04 -17.20 4.91
C VAL A 103 -12.88 -17.17 3.41
N GLY A 104 -13.94 -17.46 2.67
CA GLY A 104 -13.99 -17.35 1.21
C GLY A 104 -14.72 -16.09 0.78
N ILE A 105 -14.14 -15.36 -0.19
CA ILE A 105 -14.80 -14.21 -0.82
C ILE A 105 -15.04 -14.51 -2.28
N TRP A 106 -16.26 -14.27 -2.73
CA TRP A 106 -16.63 -14.29 -4.13
C TRP A 106 -17.17 -12.91 -4.52
N SER A 107 -16.31 -12.05 -5.05
CA SER A 107 -16.63 -10.67 -5.35
C SER A 107 -15.73 -10.12 -6.46
N PRO A 108 -16.20 -9.20 -7.31
CA PRO A 108 -15.32 -8.38 -8.15
C PRO A 108 -14.41 -7.50 -7.28
N ASN A 109 -13.54 -6.72 -7.93
CA ASN A 109 -12.66 -5.77 -7.22
C ASN A 109 -13.48 -4.65 -6.56
N ARG A 110 -13.71 -4.80 -5.27
CA ARG A 110 -14.47 -3.87 -4.43
C ARG A 110 -13.73 -3.62 -3.12
N TYR A 111 -14.08 -2.52 -2.44
CA TYR A 111 -13.43 -2.20 -1.18
C TYR A 111 -13.67 -3.26 -0.09
N GLU A 112 -14.86 -3.89 -0.10
CA GLU A 112 -15.22 -4.96 0.83
C GLU A 112 -14.29 -6.18 0.72
N TRP A 113 -13.73 -6.41 -0.48
CA TRP A 113 -12.80 -7.50 -0.71
C TRP A 113 -11.50 -7.30 0.07
N ILE A 114 -10.90 -6.10 -0.06
CA ILE A 114 -9.66 -5.78 0.66
C ILE A 114 -9.90 -5.69 2.18
N LEU A 115 -11.06 -5.13 2.58
CA LEU A 115 -11.43 -5.04 3.99
C LEU A 115 -11.52 -6.43 4.63
N THR A 116 -12.20 -7.38 3.98
CA THR A 116 -12.34 -8.75 4.49
C THR A 116 -11.00 -9.47 4.55
N GLN A 117 -10.11 -9.25 3.59
CA GLN A 117 -8.77 -9.83 3.59
C GLN A 117 -7.98 -9.42 4.84
N PHE A 118 -8.01 -8.16 5.21
CA PHE A 118 -7.31 -7.68 6.40
C PHE A 118 -8.03 -8.04 7.70
N ALA A 119 -9.35 -8.05 7.71
CA ALA A 119 -10.13 -8.42 8.89
C ALA A 119 -10.01 -9.91 9.24
N ALA A 120 -9.84 -10.79 8.25
CA ALA A 120 -9.66 -12.22 8.47
C ALA A 120 -8.25 -12.58 8.97
N CYS A 121 -7.29 -11.68 8.88
CA CYS A 121 -5.91 -11.89 9.37
C CYS A 121 -5.77 -11.56 10.86
#